data_6ed8b339b969abe38156c9556753b4c4
#
_entry.id   6ed8b339b969abe38156c9556753b4c4
#
_cell.length_a   1.000
_cell.length_b   1.000
_cell.length_c   1.000
_cell.angle_alpha   90.00
_cell.angle_beta   90.00
_cell.angle_gamma   90.00
#
_symmetry.space_group_name_H-M   'P 1'
#
loop_
_entity.id
_entity.type
_entity.pdbx_description
1 polymer ?
#
loop_
_entity_poly.entity_id
_entity_poly.type
_entity_poly.pdbx_seq_one_letter_code
_entity_poly.pdbx_strand_id
1 'polypeptide(L)'
;MLLGKNSDGYSIILVEFEKADVPFMITTSNTESQRVREGLTQIRAWNRWLDDIRTYFLNSIGLTSLGIEVPTYRIYYYLVVSNREHMGTRETNYRSQLMYEMPNLKIVTYDRLADNVYNLSTRPNW
;
A
#
# COMPACT_ATOMS: atom_id res chain seq x y z
N MET A 1 8.05 4.99 -4.37
CA MET A 1 8.51 4.65 -3.00
C MET A 1 8.53 5.91 -2.15
N LEU A 2 8.11 5.77 -0.91
CA LEU A 2 8.12 6.87 0.07
C LEU A 2 8.95 6.45 1.27
N LEU A 3 9.73 7.37 1.82
CA LEU A 3 10.47 7.18 3.06
C LEU A 3 9.85 8.06 4.15
N GLY A 4 9.46 7.46 5.25
CA GLY A 4 8.90 8.15 6.41
C GLY A 4 9.78 7.98 7.63
N LYS A 5 9.60 8.88 8.58
CA LYS A 5 10.28 8.82 9.88
C LYS A 5 9.32 9.24 10.99
N ASN A 6 9.32 8.47 12.08
CA ASN A 6 8.63 8.83 13.31
C ASN A 6 9.55 8.54 14.51
N SER A 7 9.01 8.63 15.73
CA SER A 7 9.78 8.38 16.95
C SER A 7 10.38 6.97 17.03
N ASP A 8 9.78 6.00 16.32
CA ASP A 8 10.23 4.61 16.34
C ASP A 8 11.27 4.31 15.26
N GLY A 9 11.54 5.26 14.35
CA GLY A 9 12.53 5.12 13.31
C GLY A 9 11.98 5.35 11.91
N TYR A 10 12.70 4.82 10.90
CA TYR A 10 12.36 4.98 9.50
C TYR A 10 11.41 3.89 9.02
N SER A 11 10.56 4.24 8.06
CA SER A 11 9.64 3.34 7.37
C SER A 11 9.75 3.55 5.88
N ILE A 12 9.57 2.48 5.10
CA ILE A 12 9.47 2.55 3.64
C ILE A 12 8.04 2.18 3.25
N ILE A 13 7.48 2.94 2.32
CA ILE A 13 6.18 2.65 1.74
C ILE A 13 6.38 2.40 0.25
N LEU A 14 6.06 1.21 -0.20
CA LEU A 14 6.03 0.84 -1.61
C LEU A 14 4.59 0.95 -2.10
N VAL A 15 4.39 1.68 -3.18
CA VAL A 15 3.05 1.99 -3.69
C VAL A 15 2.87 1.36 -5.06
N GLU A 16 1.82 0.57 -5.21
CA GLU A 16 1.36 0.04 -6.48
C GLU A 16 0.10 0.78 -6.91
N PHE A 17 0.14 1.38 -8.10
CA PHE A 17 -1.01 2.09 -8.67
C PHE A 17 -1.65 1.23 -9.74
N GLU A 18 -2.91 0.90 -9.54
CA GLU A 18 -3.77 0.26 -10.52
C GLU A 18 -4.82 1.26 -11.04
N LYS A 19 -5.71 0.82 -11.92
CA LYS A 19 -6.69 1.71 -12.53
C LYS A 19 -7.71 2.26 -11.51
N ALA A 20 -8.11 3.51 -11.69
CA ALA A 20 -9.08 4.19 -10.85
C ALA A 20 -10.53 3.78 -11.15
N ASP A 21 -10.87 3.67 -12.43
CA ASP A 21 -12.24 3.39 -12.84
C ASP A 21 -12.42 1.91 -13.17
N VAL A 22 -12.32 1.09 -12.13
CA VAL A 22 -12.54 -0.36 -12.21
C VAL A 22 -13.28 -0.84 -10.98
N PRO A 23 -14.12 -1.90 -11.11
CA PRO A 23 -14.73 -2.53 -9.94
C PRO A 23 -13.67 -3.08 -8.99
N PHE A 24 -13.94 -3.02 -7.70
CA PHE A 24 -13.08 -3.64 -6.70
C PHE A 24 -13.27 -5.15 -6.63
N MET A 25 -14.50 -5.61 -6.80
CA MET A 25 -14.85 -7.04 -6.78
C MET A 25 -15.58 -7.43 -8.06
N ILE A 26 -15.51 -8.73 -8.37
CA ILE A 26 -16.30 -9.31 -9.45
C ILE A 26 -17.78 -9.28 -9.05
N THR A 27 -18.65 -8.84 -9.97
CA THR A 27 -20.07 -8.64 -9.69
C THR A 27 -20.79 -9.93 -9.28
N THR A 28 -20.38 -11.05 -9.88
CA THR A 28 -21.06 -12.36 -9.72
C THR A 28 -20.33 -13.30 -8.77
N SER A 29 -19.29 -12.86 -8.11
CA SER A 29 -18.43 -13.69 -7.26
C SER A 29 -17.95 -12.90 -6.04
N ASN A 30 -17.62 -13.60 -4.98
CA ASN A 30 -17.09 -12.99 -3.75
C ASN A 30 -15.56 -12.85 -3.79
N THR A 31 -15.01 -12.52 -4.94
CA THR A 31 -13.57 -12.34 -5.13
C THR A 31 -13.26 -10.98 -5.72
N GLU A 32 -12.01 -10.57 -5.57
CA GLU A 32 -11.51 -9.32 -6.13
C GLU A 32 -11.55 -9.32 -7.67
N SER A 33 -11.63 -8.12 -8.24
CA SER A 33 -11.50 -7.93 -9.68
C SER A 33 -10.09 -8.24 -10.15
N GLN A 34 -9.91 -8.37 -11.47
CA GLN A 34 -8.61 -8.67 -12.07
C GLN A 34 -7.56 -7.63 -11.68
N ARG A 35 -7.90 -6.34 -11.70
CA ARG A 35 -6.95 -5.27 -11.38
C ARG A 35 -6.49 -5.31 -9.92
N VAL A 36 -7.40 -5.57 -9.01
CA VAL A 36 -7.05 -5.75 -7.60
C VAL A 36 -6.14 -6.96 -7.43
N ARG A 37 -6.47 -8.06 -8.11
CA ARG A 37 -5.65 -9.29 -8.08
C ARG A 37 -4.24 -9.05 -8.60
N GLU A 38 -4.09 -8.33 -9.70
CA GLU A 38 -2.78 -8.00 -10.28
C GLU A 38 -1.95 -7.16 -9.30
N GLY A 39 -2.57 -6.15 -8.68
CA GLY A 39 -1.90 -5.32 -7.68
C GLY A 39 -1.46 -6.11 -6.45
N LEU A 40 -2.32 -6.98 -5.93
CA LEU A 40 -1.98 -7.85 -4.81
C LEU A 40 -0.87 -8.84 -5.16
N THR A 41 -0.89 -9.38 -6.36
CA THR A 41 0.16 -10.29 -6.85
C THR A 41 1.51 -9.58 -6.88
N GLN A 42 1.54 -8.35 -7.37
CA GLN A 42 2.75 -7.54 -7.38
C GLN A 42 3.27 -7.26 -5.98
N ILE A 43 2.39 -6.89 -5.07
CA ILE A 43 2.76 -6.61 -3.68
C ILE A 43 3.30 -7.86 -2.98
N ARG A 44 2.65 -9.01 -3.19
CA ARG A 44 3.12 -10.28 -2.62
C ARG A 44 4.48 -10.68 -3.19
N ALA A 45 4.74 -10.40 -4.46
CA ALA A 45 6.04 -10.62 -5.08
C ALA A 45 7.11 -9.74 -4.42
N TRP A 46 6.82 -8.47 -4.20
CA TRP A 46 7.72 -7.55 -3.50
C TRP A 46 8.02 -8.04 -2.08
N ASN A 47 7.00 -8.46 -1.37
CA ASN A 47 7.15 -8.93 0.01
C ASN A 47 8.09 -10.14 0.10
N ARG A 48 7.92 -11.13 -0.80
CA ARG A 48 8.82 -12.28 -0.86
C ARG A 48 10.25 -11.88 -1.22
N TRP A 49 10.39 -11.02 -2.23
CA TRP A 49 11.68 -10.58 -2.69
C TRP A 49 12.44 -9.82 -1.60
N LEU A 50 11.77 -8.93 -0.88
CA LEU A 50 12.38 -8.14 0.20
C LEU A 50 12.73 -8.98 1.42
N ASP A 51 12.00 -10.05 1.71
CA ASP A 51 12.38 -10.98 2.77
C ASP A 51 13.78 -11.59 2.50
N ASP A 52 14.06 -11.90 1.24
CA ASP A 52 15.32 -12.55 0.85
C ASP A 52 16.47 -11.54 0.69
N ILE A 53 16.20 -10.35 0.13
CA ILE A 53 17.26 -9.44 -0.30
C ILE A 53 17.14 -8.02 0.26
N ARG A 54 16.47 -7.85 1.40
CA ARG A 54 16.26 -6.53 2.02
C ARG A 54 17.56 -5.73 2.15
N THR A 55 18.62 -6.34 2.65
CA THR A 55 19.90 -5.66 2.84
C THR A 55 20.48 -5.15 1.53
N TYR A 56 20.42 -5.96 0.48
CA TYR A 56 20.86 -5.56 -0.86
C TYR A 56 20.00 -4.41 -1.40
N PHE A 57 18.69 -4.49 -1.24
CA PHE A 57 17.77 -3.45 -1.68
C PHE A 57 18.06 -2.10 -0.99
N LEU A 58 18.17 -2.09 0.35
CA LEU A 58 18.46 -0.88 1.11
C LEU A 58 19.81 -0.27 0.71
N ASN A 59 20.79 -1.11 0.46
CA ASN A 59 22.10 -0.67 0.01
C ASN A 59 22.04 -0.05 -1.39
N SER A 60 21.33 -0.68 -2.32
CA SER A 60 21.25 -0.21 -3.72
C SER A 60 20.47 1.11 -3.86
N ILE A 61 19.54 1.43 -2.98
CA ILE A 61 18.84 2.73 -2.99
C ILE A 61 19.54 3.79 -2.12
N GLY A 62 20.72 3.49 -1.58
CA GLY A 62 21.56 4.45 -0.87
C GLY A 62 21.21 4.69 0.60
N LEU A 63 20.24 3.98 1.19
CA LEU A 63 19.87 4.20 2.58
C LEU A 63 20.93 3.72 3.55
N THR A 64 21.59 2.61 3.26
CA THR A 64 22.66 2.07 4.10
C THR A 64 23.82 3.05 4.24
N SER A 65 24.22 3.72 3.14
CA SER A 65 25.28 4.71 3.17
C SER A 65 24.92 5.96 3.97
N LEU A 66 23.63 6.23 4.17
CA LEU A 66 23.13 7.32 5.00
C LEU A 66 22.94 6.90 6.47
N GLY A 67 23.28 5.66 6.83
CA GLY A 67 23.05 5.13 8.16
C GLY A 67 21.59 4.84 8.49
N ILE A 68 20.73 4.71 7.48
CA ILE A 68 19.30 4.48 7.66
C ILE A 68 19.03 2.98 7.62
N GLU A 69 18.52 2.44 8.71
CA GLU A 69 18.08 1.05 8.81
C GLU A 69 16.56 0.98 8.79
N VAL A 70 16.02 0.05 7.98
CA VAL A 70 14.58 -0.19 7.90
C VAL A 70 14.35 -1.70 8.03
N PRO A 71 13.91 -2.16 9.20
CA PRO A 71 13.57 -3.58 9.37
C PRO A 71 12.34 -3.95 8.56
N THR A 72 12.19 -5.23 8.26
CA THR A 72 11.10 -5.74 7.41
C THR A 72 9.71 -5.33 7.90
N TYR A 73 9.48 -5.30 9.22
CA TYR A 73 8.18 -4.93 9.77
C TYR A 73 7.86 -3.43 9.63
N ARG A 74 8.80 -2.62 9.15
CA ARG A 74 8.58 -1.21 8.87
C ARG A 74 8.53 -0.91 7.37
N ILE A 75 8.43 -1.93 6.55
CA ILE A 75 8.17 -1.82 5.12
C ILE A 75 6.68 -2.04 4.91
N TYR A 76 6.01 -1.06 4.35
CA TYR A 76 4.56 -1.06 4.13
C TYR A 76 4.26 -1.06 2.64
N TYR A 77 3.13 -1.63 2.29
CA TYR A 77 2.67 -1.71 0.91
C TYR A 77 1.34 -1.00 0.78
N TYR A 78 1.24 -0.11 -0.19
CA TYR A 78 -0.01 0.57 -0.53
C TYR A 78 -0.45 0.13 -1.91
N LEU A 79 -1.67 -0.36 -2.01
CA LEU A 79 -2.35 -0.62 -3.27
C LEU A 79 -3.39 0.47 -3.46
N VAL A 80 -3.21 1.29 -4.51
CA VAL A 80 -4.15 2.35 -4.88
C VAL A 80 -4.92 1.86 -6.08
N VAL A 81 -6.21 1.62 -5.93
CA VAL A 81 -7.05 1.01 -6.97
C VAL A 81 -8.50 1.41 -6.78
N SER A 82 -9.23 1.53 -7.90
CA SER A 82 -10.66 1.78 -7.89
C SER A 82 -11.02 3.17 -7.34
N ASN A 83 -12.31 3.42 -7.17
CA ASN A 83 -12.84 4.68 -6.65
C ASN A 83 -14.02 4.40 -5.72
N ARG A 84 -14.47 5.45 -5.04
CA ARG A 84 -15.52 5.36 -4.03
C ARG A 84 -16.85 4.80 -4.57
N GLU A 85 -17.15 5.04 -5.84
CA GLU A 85 -18.39 4.56 -6.46
C GLU A 85 -18.46 3.02 -6.50
N HIS A 86 -17.32 2.35 -6.54
CA HIS A 86 -17.21 0.90 -6.57
C HIS A 86 -17.12 0.27 -5.17
N MET A 87 -17.16 1.09 -4.11
CA MET A 87 -16.95 0.62 -2.74
C MET A 87 -18.26 0.65 -1.93
N GLY A 88 -19.03 -0.43 -2.05
CA GLY A 88 -20.18 -0.67 -1.16
C GLY A 88 -19.77 -1.42 0.12
N THR A 89 -20.76 -1.89 0.86
CA THR A 89 -20.52 -2.63 2.12
C THR A 89 -19.73 -3.92 1.88
N ARG A 90 -20.07 -4.67 0.84
CA ARG A 90 -19.39 -5.91 0.47
C ARG A 90 -17.92 -5.67 0.16
N GLU A 91 -17.62 -4.67 -0.66
CA GLU A 91 -16.26 -4.32 -1.08
C GLU A 91 -15.43 -3.81 0.10
N THR A 92 -16.02 -3.00 0.96
CA THR A 92 -15.36 -2.47 2.15
C THR A 92 -14.99 -3.59 3.13
N ASN A 93 -15.89 -4.55 3.34
CA ASN A 93 -15.62 -5.70 4.19
C ASN A 93 -14.52 -6.59 3.63
N TYR A 94 -14.54 -6.83 2.32
CA TYR A 94 -13.52 -7.64 1.66
C TYR A 94 -12.14 -6.96 1.73
N ARG A 95 -12.10 -5.64 1.51
CA ARG A 95 -10.87 -4.85 1.67
C ARG A 95 -10.30 -4.98 3.07
N SER A 96 -11.14 -4.88 4.08
CA SER A 96 -10.73 -5.02 5.48
C SER A 96 -10.16 -6.40 5.78
N GLN A 97 -10.77 -7.43 5.21
CA GLN A 97 -10.28 -8.80 5.34
C GLN A 97 -8.89 -8.98 4.72
N LEU A 98 -8.68 -8.44 3.51
CA LEU A 98 -7.39 -8.50 2.85
C LEU A 98 -6.30 -7.80 3.67
N MET A 99 -6.61 -6.65 4.25
CA MET A 99 -5.67 -5.92 5.10
C MET A 99 -5.41 -6.63 6.42
N TYR A 100 -6.38 -7.35 6.94
CA TYR A 100 -6.19 -8.19 8.13
C TYR A 100 -5.24 -9.36 7.85
N GLU A 101 -5.38 -9.99 6.69
CA GLU A 101 -4.52 -11.12 6.29
C GLU A 101 -3.07 -10.69 6.02
N MET A 102 -2.85 -9.43 5.65
CA MET A 102 -1.53 -8.86 5.39
C MET A 102 -1.37 -7.54 6.13
N PRO A 103 -0.87 -7.56 7.38
CA PRO A 103 -0.87 -6.37 8.26
C PRO A 103 -0.13 -5.14 7.72
N ASN A 104 0.88 -5.34 6.87
CA ASN A 104 1.64 -4.24 6.27
C ASN A 104 1.01 -3.70 4.98
N LEU A 105 -0.14 -4.23 4.59
CA LEU A 105 -0.87 -3.80 3.41
C LEU A 105 -1.93 -2.76 3.75
N LYS A 106 -1.98 -1.69 2.96
CA LYS A 106 -3.10 -0.75 2.92
C LYS A 106 -3.66 -0.72 1.51
N ILE A 107 -4.98 -0.86 1.39
CA ILE A 107 -5.69 -0.74 0.13
C ILE A 107 -6.54 0.51 0.21
N VAL A 108 -6.32 1.44 -0.69
CA VAL A 108 -7.04 2.72 -0.72
C VAL A 108 -7.56 3.00 -2.12
N THR A 109 -8.70 3.66 -2.20
CA THR A 109 -9.22 4.19 -3.46
C THR A 109 -8.49 5.47 -3.82
N TYR A 110 -8.57 5.88 -5.08
CA TYR A 110 -8.01 7.16 -5.51
C TYR A 110 -8.66 8.35 -4.80
N ASP A 111 -9.97 8.27 -4.53
CA ASP A 111 -10.69 9.31 -3.77
C ASP A 111 -10.11 9.47 -2.38
N ARG A 112 -9.87 8.36 -1.69
CA ARG A 112 -9.33 8.40 -0.34
C ARG A 112 -7.89 8.91 -0.31
N LEU A 113 -7.10 8.55 -1.31
CA LEU A 113 -5.75 9.09 -1.45
C LEU A 113 -5.79 10.61 -1.63
N ALA A 114 -6.66 11.10 -2.50
CA ALA A 114 -6.84 12.54 -2.72
C ALA A 114 -7.31 13.24 -1.45
N ASP A 115 -8.27 12.68 -0.73
CA ASP A 115 -8.75 13.24 0.53
C ASP A 115 -7.62 13.32 1.58
N ASN A 116 -6.81 12.28 1.67
CA ASN A 116 -5.68 12.25 2.60
C ASN A 116 -4.65 13.34 2.26
N VAL A 117 -4.34 13.53 0.99
CA VAL A 117 -3.42 14.58 0.54
C VAL A 117 -4.02 15.95 0.82
N TYR A 118 -5.30 16.15 0.53
CA TYR A 118 -5.99 17.40 0.80
C TYR A 118 -5.97 17.74 2.29
N ASN A 119 -6.29 16.78 3.15
CA ASN A 119 -6.28 16.96 4.59
C ASN A 119 -4.88 17.33 5.12
N LEU A 120 -3.84 16.71 4.59
CA LEU A 120 -2.46 17.04 4.94
C LEU A 120 -2.10 18.47 4.54
N SER A 121 -2.53 18.91 3.34
CA SER A 121 -2.24 20.25 2.83
C SER A 121 -2.99 21.35 3.55
N THR A 122 -4.12 21.05 4.19
CA THR A 122 -4.95 22.03 4.91
C THR A 122 -4.73 22.03 6.42
N ARG A 123 -3.98 21.10 6.96
CA ARG A 123 -3.69 21.05 8.40
C ARG A 123 -2.77 22.20 8.81
N PRO A 124 -3.01 22.79 9.99
CA PRO A 124 -2.06 23.75 10.55
C PRO A 124 -0.68 23.10 10.71
N ASN A 125 0.35 23.89 10.48
CA ASN A 125 1.72 23.43 10.63
C ASN A 125 2.14 23.56 12.11
N TRP A 126 1.92 22.50 12.86
CA TRP A 126 2.32 22.45 14.26
C TRP A 126 3.15 21.27 14.66
#